data_20b0091994561554b1a9f732584a91a9
#
_entry.id   20b0091994561554b1a9f732584a91a9
#
_cell.length_a   1.000
_cell.length_b   1.000
_cell.length_c   1.000
_cell.angle_alpha   90.00
_cell.angle_beta   90.00
_cell.angle_gamma   90.00
#
_symmetry.space_group_name_H-M   'P 1'
#
loop_
_entity.id
_entity.type
_entity.pdbx_description
1 polymer ?
#
loop_
_entity_poly.entity_id
_entity_poly.type
_entity_poly.pdbx_seq_one_letter_code
_entity_poly.pdbx_strand_id
1 'polypeptide(L)'
;MFMLALLLANATVTPPSPPLVAPAVIDNSLEITGDSVAAEQLKKRMFIDVKVNDSGPHRFLVDSGADRSVVSDGLASQLKLPVGETVRVQGMAGQREVATVEVAALTIGTSEIGPIMAPALSARHLGADGLIGIDALADQRLMLDFDKRSITVQDSRQPYVATGNEILVTARRRKGQLIITQASVDRREVAAVIDTGSEITLGNSALRRRLFGASKPKDMRDIELLSVTGQVLKAEAIALNNVQIGSLVLSNVVIAFADAPPFALFGLTERPAIFLGSDLLSNFRRVSLDFRNRKVRFTMRPETEQRDFVTRRF
;
A
#
# COMPACT_ATOMS: atom_id res chain seq x y z
N MET A 1 -56.24 -15.08 43.23
CA MET A 1 -55.68 -13.81 42.77
C MET A 1 -54.15 -13.96 42.82
N PHE A 2 -53.56 -14.49 41.73
CA PHE A 2 -52.11 -14.71 41.63
C PHE A 2 -51.52 -13.60 40.77
N MET A 3 -50.63 -12.80 41.35
CA MET A 3 -49.91 -11.71 40.71
C MET A 3 -48.63 -12.28 40.12
N LEU A 4 -48.54 -12.36 38.78
CA LEU A 4 -47.37 -12.81 38.07
C LEU A 4 -46.43 -11.62 37.89
N ALA A 5 -45.28 -11.61 38.61
CA ALA A 5 -44.26 -10.60 38.48
C ALA A 5 -43.38 -10.93 37.25
N LEU A 6 -43.46 -10.09 36.23
CA LEU A 6 -42.64 -10.18 35.03
C LEU A 6 -41.25 -9.57 35.33
N LEU A 7 -40.22 -10.38 35.51
CA LEU A 7 -38.84 -9.95 35.59
C LEU A 7 -38.35 -9.62 34.17
N LEU A 8 -38.26 -8.34 33.88
CA LEU A 8 -37.52 -7.82 32.70
C LEU A 8 -36.04 -8.00 32.97
N ALA A 9 -35.42 -9.00 32.34
CA ALA A 9 -33.98 -9.13 32.28
C ALA A 9 -33.45 -8.05 31.33
N ASN A 10 -32.84 -7.00 31.87
CA ASN A 10 -32.03 -6.08 31.10
C ASN A 10 -30.78 -6.81 30.59
N ALA A 11 -30.84 -7.29 29.36
CA ALA A 11 -29.64 -7.74 28.66
C ALA A 11 -28.75 -6.50 28.39
N THR A 12 -27.73 -6.33 29.19
CA THR A 12 -26.66 -5.40 28.89
C THR A 12 -25.95 -5.89 27.62
N VAL A 13 -26.28 -5.27 26.49
CA VAL A 13 -25.55 -5.47 25.25
C VAL A 13 -24.14 -4.88 25.46
N THR A 14 -23.19 -5.73 25.74
CA THR A 14 -21.77 -5.35 25.74
C THR A 14 -21.43 -4.89 24.33
N PRO A 15 -20.92 -3.66 24.14
CA PRO A 15 -20.49 -3.24 22.82
C PRO A 15 -19.44 -4.23 22.30
N PRO A 16 -19.45 -4.59 21.01
CA PRO A 16 -18.45 -5.47 20.44
C PRO A 16 -17.07 -4.90 20.75
N SER A 17 -16.22 -5.72 21.36
CA SER A 17 -14.82 -5.34 21.61
C SER A 17 -14.22 -4.86 20.30
N PRO A 18 -13.52 -3.70 20.27
CA PRO A 18 -12.84 -3.25 19.08
C PRO A 18 -11.92 -4.37 18.60
N PRO A 19 -11.82 -4.60 17.28
CA PRO A 19 -10.99 -5.68 16.77
C PRO A 19 -9.58 -5.54 17.35
N LEU A 20 -9.05 -6.62 17.92
CA LEU A 20 -7.74 -6.69 18.61
C LEU A 20 -6.56 -6.26 17.74
N VAL A 21 -6.78 -6.16 16.43
CA VAL A 21 -5.84 -5.59 15.45
C VAL A 21 -6.66 -4.68 14.59
N ALA A 22 -6.52 -3.36 14.80
CA ALA A 22 -7.01 -2.42 13.80
C ALA A 22 -6.41 -2.85 12.46
N PRO A 23 -7.19 -2.85 11.37
CA PRO A 23 -6.66 -3.15 10.05
C PRO A 23 -5.40 -2.33 9.83
N ALA A 24 -4.40 -2.89 9.14
CA ALA A 24 -3.14 -2.20 8.89
C ALA A 24 -3.45 -0.86 8.23
N VAL A 25 -3.42 0.17 9.04
CA VAL A 25 -3.52 1.51 8.58
C VAL A 25 -2.08 1.91 8.40
N ILE A 26 -1.57 1.90 7.19
CA ILE A 26 -0.37 2.56 6.81
C ILE A 26 0.86 1.89 7.29
N ASP A 27 1.70 1.94 6.68
CA ASP A 27 2.46 2.70 5.72
C ASP A 27 3.54 1.82 5.20
N ASN A 28 3.47 1.66 4.00
CA ASN A 28 4.38 0.85 3.24
C ASN A 28 5.48 1.72 2.61
N SER A 29 5.56 3.00 2.96
CA SER A 29 6.67 3.79 2.52
C SER A 29 7.90 3.44 3.33
N LEU A 30 8.68 2.54 2.77
CA LEU A 30 10.01 2.24 3.24
C LEU A 30 10.98 3.14 2.48
N GLU A 31 11.60 4.05 3.19
CA GLU A 31 12.69 4.87 2.68
C GLU A 31 14.01 4.16 2.96
N ILE A 32 14.84 4.01 1.94
CA ILE A 32 16.20 3.48 2.13
C ILE A 32 17.06 4.61 2.71
N THR A 33 17.50 4.44 3.94
CA THR A 33 18.47 5.35 4.56
C THR A 33 19.87 4.87 4.20
N GLY A 34 20.50 5.52 3.22
CA GLY A 34 21.86 5.22 2.80
C GLY A 34 22.29 6.09 1.60
N ASP A 35 23.58 6.37 1.49
CA ASP A 35 24.15 7.33 0.55
C ASP A 35 23.72 7.09 -0.91
N SER A 36 23.27 8.14 -1.59
CA SER A 36 23.02 8.28 -3.03
C SER A 36 21.85 7.53 -3.67
N VAL A 37 21.39 6.38 -3.16
CA VAL A 37 20.27 5.62 -3.74
C VAL A 37 18.92 6.20 -3.31
N ALA A 38 18.84 6.73 -2.08
CA ALA A 38 17.62 7.25 -1.47
C ALA A 38 17.05 8.48 -2.22
N ALA A 39 17.89 9.37 -2.72
CA ALA A 39 17.42 10.61 -3.35
C ALA A 39 16.73 10.40 -4.72
N GLU A 40 17.03 9.31 -5.41
CA GLU A 40 16.42 8.98 -6.70
C GLU A 40 15.08 8.22 -6.54
N GLN A 41 14.93 7.49 -5.44
CA GLN A 41 13.72 6.69 -5.15
C GLN A 41 12.58 7.52 -4.57
N LEU A 42 12.84 8.54 -3.78
CA LEU A 42 11.84 9.53 -3.32
C LEU A 42 11.02 10.15 -4.47
N LYS A 43 11.53 10.07 -5.71
CA LYS A 43 10.85 10.56 -6.92
C LYS A 43 9.78 9.61 -7.48
N LYS A 44 9.66 8.39 -6.98
CA LYS A 44 8.75 7.35 -7.53
C LYS A 44 7.39 7.32 -6.84
N ARG A 45 7.25 7.92 -5.68
CA ARG A 45 5.96 8.03 -4.98
C ARG A 45 5.00 8.92 -5.78
N MET A 46 3.76 8.51 -5.84
CA MET A 46 2.73 9.22 -6.59
C MET A 46 1.74 9.88 -5.65
N PHE A 47 1.49 11.16 -5.91
CA PHE A 47 0.63 12.00 -5.09
C PHE A 47 -0.55 12.52 -5.91
N ILE A 48 -1.65 12.80 -5.22
CA ILE A 48 -2.82 13.47 -5.79
C ILE A 48 -3.20 14.67 -4.94
N ASP A 49 -3.86 15.62 -5.57
CA ASP A 49 -4.47 16.75 -4.90
C ASP A 49 -5.84 16.35 -4.32
N VAL A 50 -6.04 16.60 -3.04
CA VAL A 50 -7.24 16.24 -2.27
C VAL A 50 -7.74 17.48 -1.56
N LYS A 51 -9.07 17.67 -1.51
CA LYS A 51 -9.66 18.62 -0.57
C LYS A 51 -10.08 17.90 0.71
N VAL A 52 -9.85 18.54 1.83
CA VAL A 52 -10.25 18.08 3.17
C VAL A 52 -11.23 19.10 3.72
N ASN A 53 -12.50 18.71 3.89
CA ASN A 53 -13.58 19.63 4.32
C ASN A 53 -13.60 20.94 3.50
N ASP A 54 -13.59 20.81 2.17
CA ASP A 54 -13.52 21.92 1.20
C ASP A 54 -12.23 22.74 1.20
N SER A 55 -11.31 22.52 2.14
CA SER A 55 -9.97 23.14 2.15
C SER A 55 -9.02 22.39 1.19
N GLY A 56 -8.18 23.11 0.48
CA GLY A 56 -7.17 22.52 -0.38
C GLY A 56 -6.93 23.28 -1.68
N PRO A 57 -6.15 22.73 -2.61
CA PRO A 57 -5.69 21.33 -2.63
C PRO A 57 -4.59 21.03 -1.60
N HIS A 58 -4.65 19.83 -1.03
CA HIS A 58 -3.62 19.25 -0.18
C HIS A 58 -3.01 18.04 -0.87
N ARG A 59 -1.72 17.82 -0.65
CA ARG A 59 -0.98 16.76 -1.33
C ARG A 59 -1.05 15.45 -0.55
N PHE A 60 -1.72 14.44 -1.12
CA PHE A 60 -1.88 13.12 -0.52
C PHE A 60 -1.15 12.04 -1.30
N LEU A 61 -0.49 11.13 -0.59
CA LEU A 61 0.05 9.90 -1.15
C LEU A 61 -1.09 8.93 -1.46
N VAL A 62 -1.02 8.18 -2.56
CA VAL A 62 -1.97 7.09 -2.84
C VAL A 62 -1.33 5.77 -2.47
N ASP A 63 -1.95 5.08 -1.53
CA ASP A 63 -1.44 3.84 -0.94
C ASP A 63 -2.47 2.71 -1.02
N SER A 64 -2.25 1.79 -1.98
CA SER A 64 -3.08 0.59 -2.13
C SER A 64 -2.78 -0.49 -1.08
N GLY A 65 -1.74 -0.32 -0.28
CA GLY A 65 -1.38 -1.17 0.84
C GLY A 65 -2.06 -0.77 2.15
N ALA A 66 -2.53 0.49 2.27
CA ALA A 66 -3.17 1.00 3.48
C ALA A 66 -4.68 0.71 3.52
N ASP A 67 -5.19 0.24 4.66
CA ASP A 67 -6.62 -0.04 4.82
C ASP A 67 -7.45 1.25 5.00
N ARG A 68 -6.84 2.31 5.50
CA ARG A 68 -7.50 3.58 5.81
C ARG A 68 -6.71 4.78 5.33
N SER A 69 -7.45 5.81 4.98
CA SER A 69 -6.91 7.14 4.72
C SER A 69 -6.45 7.81 6.01
N VAL A 70 -5.43 8.66 5.91
CA VAL A 70 -4.72 9.31 6.99
C VAL A 70 -4.57 10.77 6.70
N VAL A 71 -4.60 11.60 7.74
CA VAL A 71 -4.28 13.02 7.68
C VAL A 71 -3.00 13.28 8.46
N SER A 72 -2.14 14.17 7.98
CA SER A 72 -0.98 14.56 8.76
C SER A 72 -1.39 15.36 10.01
N ASP A 73 -0.60 15.23 11.08
CA ASP A 73 -0.77 15.99 12.32
C ASP A 73 -0.72 17.50 12.06
N GLY A 74 0.14 17.91 11.12
CA GLY A 74 0.25 19.31 10.68
C GLY A 74 -1.03 19.81 10.02
N LEU A 75 -1.57 19.07 9.04
CA LEU A 75 -2.81 19.44 8.36
C LEU A 75 -4.01 19.38 9.31
N ALA A 76 -4.10 18.35 10.16
CA ALA A 76 -5.16 18.24 11.16
C ALA A 76 -5.21 19.45 12.09
N SER A 77 -4.04 19.92 12.55
CA SER A 77 -3.92 21.11 13.37
C SER A 77 -4.26 22.40 12.60
N GLN A 78 -3.79 22.53 11.37
CA GLN A 78 -4.07 23.69 10.50
C GLN A 78 -5.56 23.85 10.26
N LEU A 79 -6.27 22.76 9.98
CA LEU A 79 -7.70 22.75 9.70
C LEU A 79 -8.55 22.65 10.96
N LYS A 80 -7.93 22.55 12.14
CA LYS A 80 -8.60 22.40 13.45
C LYS A 80 -9.61 21.24 13.45
N LEU A 81 -9.22 20.10 12.86
CA LEU A 81 -10.09 18.94 12.78
C LEU A 81 -10.41 18.41 14.20
N PRO A 82 -11.67 18.04 14.48
CA PRO A 82 -12.05 17.47 15.76
C PRO A 82 -11.25 16.20 16.07
N VAL A 83 -10.69 16.12 17.27
CA VAL A 83 -9.92 14.95 17.72
C VAL A 83 -10.89 13.87 18.17
N GLY A 84 -10.68 12.66 17.68
CA GLY A 84 -11.42 11.47 18.04
C GLY A 84 -10.63 10.52 18.94
N GLU A 85 -11.04 9.25 18.95
CA GLU A 85 -10.43 8.21 19.77
C GLU A 85 -9.02 7.88 19.30
N THR A 86 -8.20 7.37 20.23
CA THR A 86 -6.88 6.80 19.92
C THR A 86 -7.05 5.42 19.30
N VAL A 87 -6.37 5.17 18.21
CA VAL A 87 -6.34 3.88 17.52
C VAL A 87 -4.93 3.34 17.42
N ARG A 88 -4.83 2.02 17.34
CA ARG A 88 -3.55 1.35 17.07
C ARG A 88 -3.35 1.22 15.58
N VAL A 89 -2.28 1.85 15.10
CA VAL A 89 -1.85 1.80 13.70
C VAL A 89 -0.75 0.76 13.55
N GLN A 90 -0.91 -0.14 12.59
CA GLN A 90 0.07 -1.14 12.23
C GLN A 90 0.84 -0.66 10.99
N GLY A 91 2.11 -0.30 11.17
CA GLY A 91 3.02 0.00 10.06
C GLY A 91 3.88 -1.19 9.65
N MET A 92 4.76 -1.00 8.68
CA MET A 92 5.67 -2.02 8.15
C MET A 92 6.73 -2.46 9.17
N ALA A 93 7.10 -1.60 10.11
CA ALA A 93 8.14 -1.86 11.11
C ALA A 93 7.59 -2.04 12.52
N GLY A 94 6.27 -2.00 12.73
CA GLY A 94 5.68 -2.18 14.05
C GLY A 94 4.34 -1.47 14.24
N GLN A 95 3.93 -1.29 15.49
CA GLN A 95 2.65 -0.69 15.86
C GLN A 95 2.86 0.62 16.61
N ARG A 96 1.93 1.55 16.44
CA ARG A 96 1.90 2.81 17.18
C ARG A 96 0.46 3.20 17.52
N GLU A 97 0.25 3.75 18.71
CA GLU A 97 -1.01 4.39 19.07
C GLU A 97 -1.00 5.85 18.63
N VAL A 98 -2.06 6.27 17.94
CA VAL A 98 -2.22 7.62 17.41
C VAL A 98 -3.66 8.09 17.59
N ALA A 99 -3.84 9.38 17.77
CA ALA A 99 -5.17 9.97 17.78
C ALA A 99 -5.78 9.90 16.38
N THR A 100 -7.09 9.79 16.31
CA THR A 100 -7.84 10.02 15.06
C THR A 100 -8.35 11.45 15.01
N VAL A 101 -8.68 11.91 13.81
CA VAL A 101 -9.38 13.16 13.58
C VAL A 101 -10.60 12.92 12.71
N GLU A 102 -11.66 13.68 12.95
CA GLU A 102 -12.86 13.61 12.14
C GLU A 102 -12.69 14.45 10.87
N VAL A 103 -12.88 13.79 9.73
CA VAL A 103 -12.92 14.43 8.42
C VAL A 103 -14.32 14.24 7.86
N ALA A 104 -15.05 15.32 7.68
CA ALA A 104 -16.41 15.27 7.16
C ALA A 104 -16.43 14.83 5.70
N ALA A 105 -15.46 15.31 4.90
CA ALA A 105 -15.34 14.95 3.50
C ALA A 105 -13.87 14.98 3.01
N LEU A 106 -13.49 13.94 2.23
CA LEU A 106 -12.32 13.94 1.36
C LEU A 106 -12.78 13.98 -0.08
N THR A 107 -12.40 15.00 -0.83
CA THR A 107 -12.74 15.13 -2.24
C THR A 107 -11.54 14.84 -3.12
N ILE A 108 -11.68 13.84 -3.99
CA ILE A 108 -10.66 13.40 -4.95
C ILE A 108 -11.24 13.52 -6.35
N GLY A 109 -10.83 14.53 -7.10
CA GLY A 109 -11.45 14.85 -8.39
C GLY A 109 -12.94 15.16 -8.23
N THR A 110 -13.80 14.31 -8.77
CA THR A 110 -15.27 14.41 -8.66
C THR A 110 -15.88 13.50 -7.60
N SER A 111 -15.05 12.70 -6.92
CA SER A 111 -15.50 11.75 -5.90
C SER A 111 -15.35 12.35 -4.52
N GLU A 112 -16.39 12.25 -3.70
CA GLU A 112 -16.40 12.65 -2.30
C GLU A 112 -16.58 11.42 -1.41
N ILE A 113 -15.81 11.35 -0.35
CA ILE A 113 -15.76 10.24 0.59
C ILE A 113 -15.83 10.82 1.99
N GLY A 114 -16.69 10.28 2.82
CA GLY A 114 -16.82 10.71 4.21
C GLY A 114 -18.20 10.44 4.79
N PRO A 115 -18.40 10.74 6.06
CA PRO A 115 -17.38 11.13 7.03
C PRO A 115 -16.42 9.98 7.39
N ILE A 116 -15.18 10.29 7.71
CA ILE A 116 -14.19 9.30 8.15
C ILE A 116 -13.47 9.74 9.44
N MET A 117 -13.08 8.75 10.26
CA MET A 117 -12.17 8.93 11.37
C MET A 117 -10.77 8.56 10.90
N ALA A 118 -9.98 9.56 10.54
CA ALA A 118 -8.66 9.39 9.98
C ALA A 118 -7.58 9.41 11.09
N PRO A 119 -6.68 8.41 11.17
CA PRO A 119 -5.52 8.52 12.03
C PRO A 119 -4.67 9.74 11.69
N ALA A 120 -4.13 10.43 12.71
CA ALA A 120 -3.23 11.56 12.53
C ALA A 120 -1.79 11.07 12.66
N LEU A 121 -1.00 11.17 11.59
CA LEU A 121 0.40 10.78 11.57
C LEU A 121 1.32 11.97 11.30
N SER A 122 2.60 11.81 11.67
CA SER A 122 3.57 12.87 11.46
C SER A 122 3.80 13.15 9.98
N ALA A 123 3.56 14.39 9.56
CA ALA A 123 3.86 14.87 8.20
C ALA A 123 5.31 14.58 7.78
N ARG A 124 6.25 14.64 8.74
CA ARG A 124 7.66 14.35 8.50
C ARG A 124 7.90 12.93 8.01
N HIS A 125 7.14 11.97 8.53
CA HIS A 125 7.26 10.56 8.13
C HIS A 125 6.44 10.26 6.89
N LEU A 126 5.27 10.89 6.73
CA LEU A 126 4.44 10.72 5.54
C LEU A 126 5.09 11.32 4.28
N GLY A 127 5.79 12.43 4.42
CA GLY A 127 6.27 13.21 3.29
C GLY A 127 5.15 13.86 2.48
N ALA A 128 3.94 13.96 3.07
CA ALA A 128 2.72 14.46 2.46
C ALA A 128 1.77 15.04 3.53
N ASP A 129 0.71 15.70 3.09
CA ASP A 129 -0.36 16.20 3.97
C ASP A 129 -1.29 15.08 4.44
N GLY A 130 -1.23 13.93 3.78
CA GLY A 130 -2.00 12.75 4.14
C GLY A 130 -1.75 11.59 3.18
N LEU A 131 -2.56 10.54 3.35
CA LEU A 131 -2.49 9.31 2.59
C LEU A 131 -3.91 8.83 2.28
N ILE A 132 -4.16 8.43 1.05
CA ILE A 132 -5.41 7.83 0.60
C ILE A 132 -5.27 6.32 0.63
N GLY A 133 -6.06 5.68 1.47
CA GLY A 133 -6.13 4.22 1.63
C GLY A 133 -7.28 3.58 0.85
N ILE A 134 -7.43 2.28 1.05
CA ILE A 134 -8.45 1.46 0.35
C ILE A 134 -9.87 1.84 0.74
N ASP A 135 -10.09 2.38 1.94
CA ASP A 135 -11.39 2.89 2.38
C ASP A 135 -11.96 3.91 1.38
N ALA A 136 -11.09 4.72 0.80
CA ALA A 136 -11.44 5.69 -0.23
C ALA A 136 -11.38 5.13 -1.67
N LEU A 137 -10.78 3.95 -1.87
CA LEU A 137 -10.49 3.39 -3.20
C LEU A 137 -11.36 2.19 -3.59
N ALA A 138 -12.19 1.68 -2.66
CA ALA A 138 -12.87 0.39 -2.81
C ALA A 138 -13.73 0.24 -4.08
N ASP A 139 -14.36 1.31 -4.53
CA ASP A 139 -15.19 1.36 -5.74
C ASP A 139 -14.52 2.14 -6.88
N GLN A 140 -13.25 2.48 -6.72
CA GLN A 140 -12.50 3.29 -7.67
C GLN A 140 -11.59 2.42 -8.54
N ARG A 141 -11.23 2.97 -9.68
CA ARG A 141 -10.14 2.53 -10.53
C ARG A 141 -9.07 3.59 -10.52
N LEU A 142 -7.89 3.21 -10.07
CA LEU A 142 -6.71 4.07 -10.16
C LEU A 142 -5.97 3.78 -11.46
N MET A 143 -5.58 4.82 -12.17
CA MET A 143 -4.62 4.74 -13.25
C MET A 143 -3.38 5.54 -12.86
N LEU A 144 -2.30 4.85 -12.60
CA LEU A 144 -0.98 5.40 -12.28
C LEU A 144 -0.22 5.54 -13.60
N ASP A 145 0.04 6.75 -14.06
CA ASP A 145 0.84 7.03 -15.25
C ASP A 145 2.23 7.52 -14.80
N PHE A 146 3.21 6.62 -14.84
CA PHE A 146 4.56 6.91 -14.34
C PHE A 146 5.35 7.85 -15.25
N ASP A 147 5.01 7.93 -16.54
CA ASP A 147 5.66 8.88 -17.47
C ASP A 147 5.17 10.30 -17.22
N LYS A 148 3.87 10.45 -17.06
CA LYS A 148 3.23 11.74 -16.76
C LYS A 148 3.30 12.13 -15.28
N ARG A 149 3.69 11.19 -14.40
CA ARG A 149 3.64 11.34 -12.94
C ARG A 149 2.27 11.81 -12.46
N SER A 150 1.22 11.18 -12.98
CA SER A 150 -0.15 11.52 -12.67
C SER A 150 -0.95 10.30 -12.26
N ILE A 151 -1.91 10.52 -11.37
CA ILE A 151 -2.91 9.52 -10.99
C ILE A 151 -4.26 10.01 -11.47
N THR A 152 -4.99 9.13 -12.15
CA THR A 152 -6.38 9.36 -12.50
C THR A 152 -7.24 8.42 -11.66
N VAL A 153 -8.22 8.97 -10.96
CA VAL A 153 -9.23 8.22 -10.19
C VAL A 153 -10.52 8.21 -10.97
N GLN A 154 -11.08 7.03 -11.20
CA GLN A 154 -12.31 6.83 -11.96
C GLN A 154 -13.23 5.89 -11.20
N ASP A 155 -14.52 6.09 -11.32
CA ASP A 155 -15.51 5.14 -10.82
C ASP A 155 -15.39 3.79 -11.56
N SER A 156 -15.13 2.71 -10.84
CA SER A 156 -15.00 1.37 -11.43
C SER A 156 -16.29 0.83 -12.06
N ARG A 157 -17.44 1.46 -11.79
CA ARG A 157 -18.72 1.13 -12.47
C ARG A 157 -18.74 1.60 -13.92
N GLN A 158 -17.95 2.61 -14.25
CA GLN A 158 -17.83 3.08 -15.63
C GLN A 158 -17.06 2.05 -16.47
N PRO A 159 -17.47 1.82 -17.72
CA PRO A 159 -16.76 0.92 -18.63
C PRO A 159 -15.29 1.32 -18.76
N TYR A 160 -14.42 0.33 -18.78
CA TYR A 160 -13.01 0.55 -19.07
C TYR A 160 -12.78 0.48 -20.58
N VAL A 161 -12.18 1.51 -21.13
CA VAL A 161 -11.74 1.53 -22.53
C VAL A 161 -10.27 1.13 -22.56
N ALA A 162 -9.98 -0.06 -23.10
CA ALA A 162 -8.61 -0.55 -23.26
C ALA A 162 -7.86 0.30 -24.28
N THR A 163 -6.62 0.67 -23.96
CA THR A 163 -5.78 1.51 -24.85
C THR A 163 -4.83 0.69 -25.73
N GLY A 164 -5.03 -0.63 -25.87
CA GLY A 164 -4.12 -1.55 -26.55
C GLY A 164 -2.88 -1.84 -25.72
N ASN A 165 -2.10 -2.85 -26.08
CA ASN A 165 -0.83 -3.23 -25.44
C ASN A 165 -0.87 -3.32 -23.90
N GLU A 166 -2.00 -3.69 -23.34
CA GLU A 166 -2.19 -3.87 -21.91
C GLU A 166 -2.17 -5.34 -21.55
N ILE A 167 -1.44 -5.67 -20.50
CA ILE A 167 -1.44 -7.01 -19.93
C ILE A 167 -2.39 -7.00 -18.73
N LEU A 168 -3.47 -7.78 -18.87
CA LEU A 168 -4.48 -7.91 -17.83
C LEU A 168 -4.14 -9.09 -16.92
N VAL A 169 -4.08 -8.81 -15.63
CA VAL A 169 -3.91 -9.82 -14.58
C VAL A 169 -5.12 -9.76 -13.64
N THR A 170 -5.69 -10.94 -13.36
CA THR A 170 -6.78 -11.02 -12.38
C THR A 170 -6.19 -11.16 -10.99
N ALA A 171 -6.70 -10.35 -10.06
CA ALA A 171 -6.31 -10.40 -8.66
C ALA A 171 -7.43 -10.99 -7.79
N ARG A 172 -7.07 -11.44 -6.61
CA ARG A 172 -8.03 -11.72 -5.53
C ARG A 172 -8.08 -10.52 -4.60
N ARG A 173 -9.25 -10.21 -4.09
CA ARG A 173 -9.39 -9.17 -3.06
C ARG A 173 -9.34 -9.82 -1.69
N ARG A 174 -8.43 -9.39 -0.84
CA ARG A 174 -8.35 -9.82 0.56
C ARG A 174 -8.17 -8.58 1.43
N LYS A 175 -9.06 -8.39 2.40
CA LYS A 175 -9.09 -7.19 3.25
C LYS A 175 -8.99 -5.88 2.45
N GLY A 176 -9.67 -5.82 1.29
CA GLY A 176 -9.66 -4.65 0.42
C GLY A 176 -8.55 -4.65 -0.64
N GLN A 177 -7.41 -5.25 -0.39
CA GLN A 177 -6.22 -5.19 -1.24
C GLN A 177 -6.24 -6.21 -2.37
N LEU A 178 -5.53 -5.88 -3.45
CA LEU A 178 -5.40 -6.72 -4.64
C LEU A 178 -4.19 -7.63 -4.52
N ILE A 179 -4.43 -8.93 -4.49
CA ILE A 179 -3.40 -9.97 -4.46
C ILE A 179 -3.40 -10.72 -5.78
N ILE A 180 -2.30 -10.62 -6.50
CA ILE A 180 -2.03 -11.37 -7.71
C ILE A 180 -1.55 -12.77 -7.31
N THR A 181 -2.22 -13.81 -7.80
CA THR A 181 -1.86 -15.22 -7.53
C THR A 181 -1.06 -15.86 -8.67
N GLN A 182 -1.04 -15.23 -9.83
CA GLN A 182 -0.24 -15.67 -10.98
C GLN A 182 1.09 -14.90 -10.99
N ALA A 183 1.88 -15.08 -9.92
CA ALA A 183 3.19 -14.46 -9.78
C ALA A 183 4.21 -15.50 -9.31
N SER A 184 5.45 -15.34 -9.74
CA SER A 184 6.57 -16.16 -9.27
C SER A 184 7.86 -15.34 -9.19
N VAL A 185 8.77 -15.79 -8.33
CA VAL A 185 10.14 -15.27 -8.20
C VAL A 185 11.08 -16.45 -8.37
N ASP A 186 11.97 -16.38 -9.35
CA ASP A 186 12.87 -17.51 -9.74
C ASP A 186 12.12 -18.84 -9.82
N ARG A 187 10.98 -18.84 -10.51
CA ARG A 187 10.08 -20.01 -10.69
C ARG A 187 9.45 -20.54 -9.40
N ARG A 188 9.47 -19.78 -8.32
CA ARG A 188 8.76 -20.10 -7.07
C ARG A 188 7.49 -19.26 -7.02
N GLU A 189 6.34 -19.93 -6.94
CA GLU A 189 5.05 -19.24 -6.81
C GLU A 189 5.01 -18.35 -5.57
N VAL A 190 4.48 -17.16 -5.74
CA VAL A 190 4.32 -16.16 -4.67
C VAL A 190 2.93 -15.54 -4.71
N ALA A 191 2.45 -15.10 -3.55
CA ALA A 191 1.35 -14.17 -3.48
C ALA A 191 1.92 -12.75 -3.62
N ALA A 192 1.55 -12.03 -4.68
CA ALA A 192 2.03 -10.67 -4.91
C ALA A 192 0.94 -9.65 -4.58
N VAL A 193 1.17 -8.84 -3.56
CA VAL A 193 0.28 -7.75 -3.12
C VAL A 193 0.73 -6.47 -3.80
N ILE A 194 -0.20 -5.74 -4.43
CA ILE A 194 0.11 -4.43 -5.00
C ILE A 194 0.16 -3.40 -3.87
N ASP A 195 1.25 -2.65 -3.83
CA ASP A 195 1.54 -1.70 -2.77
C ASP A 195 2.16 -0.43 -3.35
N THR A 196 1.30 0.55 -3.64
CA THR A 196 1.73 1.82 -4.26
C THR A 196 2.33 2.79 -3.24
N GLY A 197 2.14 2.54 -1.95
CA GLY A 197 2.70 3.32 -0.85
C GLY A 197 4.16 2.98 -0.57
N SER A 198 4.57 1.73 -0.82
CA SER A 198 5.97 1.31 -0.64
C SER A 198 6.86 1.77 -1.78
N GLU A 199 8.03 2.29 -1.43
CA GLU A 199 9.07 2.63 -2.41
C GLU A 199 9.86 1.42 -2.88
N ILE A 200 9.87 0.33 -2.11
CA ILE A 200 10.65 -0.87 -2.38
C ILE A 200 9.77 -2.12 -2.40
N THR A 201 10.12 -3.03 -3.27
CA THR A 201 9.50 -4.37 -3.32
C THR A 201 10.02 -5.22 -2.18
N LEU A 202 9.11 -5.73 -1.34
CA LEU A 202 9.43 -6.46 -0.11
C LEU A 202 8.96 -7.90 -0.19
N GLY A 203 9.88 -8.84 0.02
CA GLY A 203 9.60 -10.27 0.19
C GLY A 203 9.60 -10.68 1.66
N ASN A 204 8.81 -11.70 2.01
CA ASN A 204 8.82 -12.25 3.37
C ASN A 204 9.92 -13.31 3.57
N SER A 205 10.18 -13.68 4.82
CA SER A 205 11.15 -14.73 5.15
C SER A 205 10.78 -16.10 4.57
N ALA A 206 9.50 -16.40 4.35
CA ALA A 206 9.09 -17.65 3.69
C ALA A 206 9.59 -17.70 2.25
N LEU A 207 9.51 -16.60 1.51
CA LEU A 207 10.08 -16.49 0.17
C LEU A 207 11.61 -16.56 0.20
N ARG A 208 12.26 -15.81 1.10
CA ARG A 208 13.71 -15.85 1.27
C ARG A 208 14.22 -17.27 1.51
N ARG A 209 13.59 -17.99 2.44
CA ARG A 209 13.94 -19.41 2.72
C ARG A 209 13.72 -20.30 1.51
N ARG A 210 12.66 -20.05 0.73
CA ARG A 210 12.34 -20.85 -0.46
C ARG A 210 13.35 -20.66 -1.58
N LEU A 211 13.94 -19.46 -1.70
CA LEU A 211 14.95 -19.13 -2.71
C LEU A 211 16.34 -19.57 -2.31
N PHE A 212 16.75 -19.32 -1.08
CA PHE A 212 18.15 -19.42 -0.66
C PHE A 212 18.41 -20.43 0.48
N GLY A 213 17.36 -20.99 1.09
CA GLY A 213 17.50 -21.83 2.27
C GLY A 213 18.11 -21.05 3.44
N ALA A 214 19.14 -21.65 4.07
CA ALA A 214 19.93 -21.01 5.12
C ALA A 214 21.09 -20.15 4.57
N SER A 215 21.35 -20.19 3.27
CA SER A 215 22.46 -19.48 2.66
C SER A 215 22.20 -17.99 2.55
N LYS A 216 23.27 -17.18 2.66
CA LYS A 216 23.26 -15.76 2.32
C LYS A 216 24.11 -15.59 1.06
N PRO A 217 23.49 -15.28 -0.10
CA PRO A 217 24.23 -14.99 -1.33
C PRO A 217 25.23 -13.85 -1.13
N LYS A 218 26.36 -13.89 -1.84
CA LYS A 218 27.42 -12.88 -1.68
C LYS A 218 26.97 -11.46 -2.05
N ASP A 219 26.01 -11.36 -2.98
CA ASP A 219 25.47 -10.09 -3.46
C ASP A 219 24.31 -9.58 -2.61
N MET A 220 23.89 -10.36 -1.60
CA MET A 220 22.84 -9.93 -0.67
C MET A 220 23.40 -8.95 0.35
N ARG A 221 22.74 -7.79 0.47
CA ARG A 221 23.15 -6.66 1.32
C ARG A 221 22.20 -6.45 2.45
N ASP A 222 22.73 -6.12 3.63
CA ASP A 222 21.90 -5.66 4.75
C ASP A 222 21.52 -4.21 4.51
N ILE A 223 20.26 -3.89 4.69
CA ILE A 223 19.68 -2.56 4.55
C ILE A 223 18.75 -2.25 5.72
N GLU A 224 18.50 -0.98 5.95
CA GLU A 224 17.51 -0.50 6.91
C GLU A 224 16.42 0.26 6.16
N LEU A 225 15.17 -0.02 6.52
CA LEU A 225 13.99 0.55 5.91
C LEU A 225 13.26 1.37 6.98
N LEU A 226 12.99 2.65 6.68
CA LEU A 226 12.27 3.53 7.59
C LEU A 226 10.78 3.51 7.26
N SER A 227 9.95 3.19 8.26
CA SER A 227 8.49 3.22 8.16
C SER A 227 7.95 4.63 8.43
N VAL A 228 6.80 5.02 7.89
CA VAL A 228 6.16 6.31 8.25
C VAL A 228 5.68 6.36 9.70
N THR A 229 5.64 5.24 10.42
CA THR A 229 5.50 5.26 11.88
C THR A 229 6.79 5.68 12.59
N GLY A 230 7.89 5.92 11.83
CA GLY A 230 9.19 6.33 12.34
C GLY A 230 10.03 5.17 12.88
N GLN A 231 9.61 3.93 12.68
CA GLN A 231 10.34 2.74 13.11
C GLN A 231 11.22 2.21 11.98
N VAL A 232 12.32 1.56 12.33
CA VAL A 232 13.27 0.97 11.38
C VAL A 232 13.03 -0.53 11.28
N LEU A 233 12.94 -1.04 10.06
CA LEU A 233 12.89 -2.46 9.73
C LEU A 233 14.22 -2.88 9.09
N LYS A 234 14.90 -3.84 9.69
CA LYS A 234 16.10 -4.45 9.10
C LYS A 234 15.69 -5.44 8.02
N ALA A 235 16.35 -5.39 6.89
CA ALA A 235 16.07 -6.24 5.74
C ALA A 235 17.36 -6.66 5.03
N GLU A 236 17.27 -7.71 4.22
CA GLU A 236 18.34 -8.14 3.31
C GLU A 236 17.88 -7.94 1.87
N ALA A 237 18.62 -7.23 1.05
CA ALA A 237 18.24 -6.92 -0.33
C ALA A 237 19.16 -7.61 -1.34
N ILE A 238 18.57 -8.09 -2.44
CA ILE A 238 19.30 -8.67 -3.58
C ILE A 238 18.52 -8.43 -4.87
N ALA A 239 19.23 -8.27 -5.99
CA ALA A 239 18.63 -8.23 -7.32
C ALA A 239 18.34 -9.65 -7.85
N LEU A 240 17.13 -9.88 -8.34
CA LEU A 240 16.68 -11.14 -8.91
C LEU A 240 16.29 -10.97 -10.37
N ASN A 241 16.57 -11.98 -11.18
CA ASN A 241 16.45 -11.87 -12.63
C ASN A 241 15.15 -12.42 -13.22
N ASN A 242 14.29 -13.00 -12.40
CA ASN A 242 13.07 -13.62 -12.90
C ASN A 242 11.93 -13.38 -11.92
N VAL A 243 11.33 -12.19 -12.01
CA VAL A 243 10.07 -11.88 -11.31
C VAL A 243 8.95 -11.90 -12.34
N GLN A 244 8.10 -12.91 -12.28
CA GLN A 244 7.00 -13.09 -13.21
C GLN A 244 5.68 -12.60 -12.61
N ILE A 245 4.91 -11.86 -13.38
CA ILE A 245 3.56 -11.38 -13.03
C ILE A 245 2.64 -11.64 -14.24
N GLY A 246 1.80 -12.67 -14.14
CA GLY A 246 1.03 -13.14 -15.29
C GLY A 246 1.96 -13.58 -16.42
N SER A 247 1.85 -12.95 -17.60
CA SER A 247 2.73 -13.20 -18.76
C SER A 247 4.01 -12.34 -18.75
N LEU A 248 4.15 -11.40 -17.81
CA LEU A 248 5.31 -10.51 -17.73
C LEU A 248 6.46 -11.19 -17.01
N VAL A 249 7.67 -11.00 -17.52
CA VAL A 249 8.91 -11.39 -16.85
C VAL A 249 9.79 -10.14 -16.72
N LEU A 250 10.15 -9.85 -15.49
CA LEU A 250 11.00 -8.70 -15.13
C LEU A 250 12.35 -9.22 -14.66
N SER A 251 13.41 -8.58 -15.12
CA SER A 251 14.79 -8.91 -14.74
C SER A 251 15.39 -7.78 -13.91
N ASN A 252 16.39 -8.13 -13.12
CA ASN A 252 17.13 -7.19 -12.27
C ASN A 252 16.22 -6.42 -11.28
N VAL A 253 15.25 -7.13 -10.71
CA VAL A 253 14.35 -6.59 -9.69
C VAL A 253 14.99 -6.71 -8.33
N VAL A 254 15.20 -5.59 -7.64
CA VAL A 254 15.67 -5.60 -6.25
C VAL A 254 14.52 -5.98 -5.35
N ILE A 255 14.72 -7.01 -4.53
CA ILE A 255 13.76 -7.42 -3.50
C ILE A 255 14.46 -7.35 -2.14
N ALA A 256 13.87 -6.59 -1.22
CA ALA A 256 14.25 -6.61 0.18
C ALA A 256 13.48 -7.70 0.90
N PHE A 257 14.12 -8.44 1.80
CA PHE A 257 13.50 -9.51 2.57
C PHE A 257 13.44 -9.13 4.05
N ALA A 258 12.23 -9.09 4.58
CA ALA A 258 11.97 -8.89 6.00
C ALA A 258 10.60 -9.45 6.41
N ASP A 259 10.44 -9.78 7.69
CA ASP A 259 9.15 -10.15 8.25
C ASP A 259 8.38 -8.90 8.70
N ALA A 260 7.82 -8.21 7.71
CA ALA A 260 6.97 -7.06 7.97
C ALA A 260 5.59 -7.52 8.49
N PRO A 261 5.03 -6.86 9.52
CA PRO A 261 3.74 -7.21 10.10
C PRO A 261 2.57 -7.33 9.10
N PRO A 262 2.49 -6.58 8.01
CA PRO A 262 1.45 -6.74 7.00
C PRO A 262 1.36 -8.15 6.40
N PHE A 263 2.45 -8.90 6.28
CA PHE A 263 2.38 -10.29 5.83
C PHE A 263 1.49 -11.14 6.75
N ALA A 264 1.58 -10.95 8.07
CA ALA A 264 0.73 -11.64 9.03
C ALA A 264 -0.74 -11.22 8.91
N LEU A 265 -1.01 -9.93 8.70
CA LEU A 265 -2.37 -9.43 8.50
C LEU A 265 -3.08 -10.08 7.31
N PHE A 266 -2.32 -10.37 6.24
CA PHE A 266 -2.86 -11.06 5.06
C PHE A 266 -2.78 -12.58 5.18
N GLY A 267 -2.29 -13.14 6.31
CA GLY A 267 -2.08 -14.58 6.49
C GLY A 267 -1.08 -15.14 5.48
N LEU A 268 -0.03 -14.38 5.21
CA LEU A 268 1.03 -14.70 4.26
C LEU A 268 2.37 -15.01 4.94
N THR A 269 2.43 -15.07 6.29
CA THR A 269 3.68 -15.31 7.04
C THR A 269 4.41 -16.58 6.60
N GLU A 270 3.67 -17.68 6.45
CA GLU A 270 4.26 -19.00 6.14
C GLU A 270 4.24 -19.33 4.64
N ARG A 271 3.68 -18.46 3.82
CA ARG A 271 3.59 -18.62 2.38
C ARG A 271 4.51 -17.63 1.69
N PRO A 272 5.27 -18.07 0.65
CA PRO A 272 6.04 -17.11 -0.15
C PRO A 272 5.18 -15.97 -0.66
N ALA A 273 5.57 -14.74 -0.33
CA ALA A 273 4.81 -13.54 -0.68
C ALA A 273 5.72 -12.34 -0.89
N ILE A 274 5.25 -11.41 -1.73
CA ILE A 274 5.90 -10.12 -1.98
C ILE A 274 4.88 -9.00 -1.97
N PHE A 275 5.29 -7.82 -1.49
CA PHE A 275 4.65 -6.54 -1.76
C PHE A 275 5.36 -5.90 -2.95
N LEU A 276 4.62 -5.59 -4.01
CA LEU A 276 5.15 -4.96 -5.22
C LEU A 276 5.16 -3.45 -5.01
N GLY A 277 6.32 -2.90 -4.75
CA GLY A 277 6.52 -1.50 -4.48
C GLY A 277 6.60 -0.63 -5.75
N SER A 278 6.68 0.68 -5.53
CA SER A 278 6.77 1.67 -6.61
C SER A 278 8.05 1.53 -7.45
N ASP A 279 9.12 0.97 -6.88
CA ASP A 279 10.36 0.62 -7.59
C ASP A 279 10.07 -0.34 -8.75
N LEU A 280 9.29 -1.39 -8.51
CA LEU A 280 8.89 -2.34 -9.53
C LEU A 280 7.78 -1.77 -10.43
N LEU A 281 6.74 -1.17 -9.83
CA LEU A 281 5.60 -0.65 -10.59
C LEU A 281 5.99 0.45 -11.56
N SER A 282 7.01 1.26 -11.24
CA SER A 282 7.52 2.32 -12.11
C SER A 282 8.26 1.84 -13.37
N ASN A 283 8.52 0.53 -13.51
CA ASN A 283 9.06 -0.03 -14.76
C ASN A 283 7.99 -0.05 -15.87
N PHE A 284 6.73 0.05 -15.52
CA PHE A 284 5.64 0.16 -16.47
C PHE A 284 5.40 1.63 -16.83
N ARG A 285 4.87 1.87 -18.03
CA ARG A 285 4.34 3.17 -18.41
C ARG A 285 3.14 3.53 -17.57
N ARG A 286 2.20 2.56 -17.44
CA ARG A 286 0.97 2.71 -16.64
C ARG A 286 0.65 1.46 -15.89
N VAL A 287 0.08 1.64 -14.70
CA VAL A 287 -0.53 0.57 -13.93
C VAL A 287 -1.96 0.99 -13.58
N SER A 288 -2.94 0.18 -13.94
CA SER A 288 -4.35 0.41 -13.58
C SER A 288 -4.79 -0.60 -12.54
N LEU A 289 -5.28 -0.12 -11.41
CA LEU A 289 -5.78 -0.90 -10.28
C LEU A 289 -7.29 -0.73 -10.18
N ASP A 290 -8.04 -1.77 -10.55
CA ASP A 290 -9.50 -1.78 -10.48
C ASP A 290 -9.93 -2.64 -9.28
N PHE A 291 -10.17 -1.96 -8.15
CA PHE A 291 -10.43 -2.64 -6.88
C PHE A 291 -11.77 -3.38 -6.88
N ARG A 292 -12.80 -2.81 -7.48
CA ARG A 292 -14.13 -3.42 -7.57
C ARG A 292 -14.10 -4.66 -8.44
N ASN A 293 -13.53 -4.55 -9.64
CA ASN A 293 -13.49 -5.64 -10.63
C ASN A 293 -12.31 -6.59 -10.42
N ARG A 294 -11.42 -6.32 -9.47
CA ARG A 294 -10.25 -7.14 -9.13
C ARG A 294 -9.33 -7.37 -10.33
N LYS A 295 -9.08 -6.30 -11.07
CA LYS A 295 -8.25 -6.33 -12.28
C LYS A 295 -7.06 -5.41 -12.12
N VAL A 296 -5.90 -5.90 -12.49
CA VAL A 296 -4.67 -5.11 -12.60
C VAL A 296 -4.26 -5.11 -14.06
N ARG A 297 -3.98 -3.94 -14.63
CA ARG A 297 -3.50 -3.81 -16.00
C ARG A 297 -2.16 -3.12 -16.01
N PHE A 298 -1.24 -3.69 -16.74
CA PHE A 298 0.10 -3.15 -16.94
C PHE A 298 0.25 -2.72 -18.40
N THR A 299 0.59 -1.47 -18.64
CA THR A 299 0.96 -0.96 -19.96
C THR A 299 2.48 -0.86 -20.03
N MET A 300 3.08 -1.57 -20.97
CA MET A 300 4.53 -1.57 -21.16
C MET A 300 5.00 -0.23 -21.74
N ARG A 301 6.26 0.12 -21.44
CA ARG A 301 6.95 1.18 -22.17
C ARG A 301 7.31 0.70 -23.58
N PRO A 302 7.38 1.59 -24.58
CA PRO A 302 7.91 1.24 -25.88
C PRO A 302 9.32 0.61 -25.79
N GLU A 303 9.64 -0.31 -26.67
CA GLU A 303 10.95 -1.03 -26.64
C GLU A 303 12.17 -0.10 -26.71
N THR A 304 12.03 1.05 -27.35
CA THR A 304 13.07 2.09 -27.43
C THR A 304 13.42 2.69 -26.07
N GLU A 305 12.46 2.72 -25.12
CA GLU A 305 12.65 3.24 -23.77
C GLU A 305 13.03 2.14 -22.76
N GLN A 306 12.78 0.87 -23.09
CA GLN A 306 13.11 -0.27 -22.21
C GLN A 306 14.62 -0.49 -22.10
N ARG A 307 15.42 -0.12 -23.11
CA ARG A 307 16.87 -0.36 -23.13
C ARG A 307 17.64 0.41 -22.05
N ASP A 308 17.14 1.55 -21.61
CA ASP A 308 17.82 2.37 -20.59
C ASP A 308 17.58 1.86 -19.14
N PHE A 309 16.56 1.04 -18.91
CA PHE A 309 16.24 0.51 -17.58
C PHE A 309 16.95 -0.80 -17.23
N VAL A 310 17.37 -1.57 -18.26
CA VAL A 310 18.07 -2.86 -18.06
C VAL A 310 19.57 -2.65 -17.73
N THR A 311 20.13 -1.47 -17.95
CA THR A 311 21.56 -1.20 -17.87
C THR A 311 22.02 -0.36 -16.69
N ARG A 312 21.15 0.13 -15.80
CA ARG A 312 21.61 0.82 -14.61
C ARG A 312 22.10 -0.19 -13.57
N ARG A 313 23.41 -0.47 -13.66
CA ARG A 313 24.18 -1.20 -12.65
C ARG A 313 24.25 -0.35 -11.38
N PHE A 314 24.10 -1.00 -10.24
CA PHE A 314 24.53 -0.49 -8.95
C PHE A 314 26.04 -0.31 -8.89
#